data_e12494f882204e332f3c67ed91abe66d
#
_entry.id   e12494f882204e332f3c67ed91abe66d
#
_cell.length_a   1.000
_cell.length_b   1.000
_cell.length_c   1.000
_cell.angle_alpha   90.00
_cell.angle_beta   90.00
_cell.angle_gamma   90.00
#
_symmetry.space_group_name_H-M   'P 1'
#
loop_
_entity.id
_entity.type
_entity.pdbx_description
1 polymer ?
#
loop_
_entity_poly.entity_id
_entity_poly.type
_entity_poly.pdbx_seq_one_letter_code
_entity_poly.pdbx_strand_id
1 'polypeptide(L)'
;TRKLELLPAMISPANRADALEQTGAAVYNRIREAQLEGGSRVRYSDDLIEYQKGLAELSGAGLYQISVEGETGCAAVEYVDRDSVLCKELLISPAHMERAVALIAVRHPARRYHVRTPACWEGLPGGYLQPFGMVKWYNRDKEALWAACTHSYMGLGFD
;
A
#
# COMPACT_ATOMS: atom_id res chain seq x y z
N THR A 1 -8.31 -5.49 -4.71
CA THR A 1 -7.83 -4.60 -3.65
C THR A 1 -8.78 -4.63 -2.47
N ARG A 2 -8.24 -4.67 -1.27
CA ARG A 2 -8.99 -4.42 -0.03
C ARG A 2 -8.88 -2.93 0.29
N LYS A 3 -10.01 -2.31 0.59
CA LYS A 3 -10.08 -0.90 1.01
C LYS A 3 -10.63 -0.79 2.43
N LEU A 4 -10.10 0.16 3.18
CA LEU A 4 -10.53 0.50 4.53
C LEU A 4 -10.67 2.02 4.64
N GLU A 5 -11.62 2.44 5.46
CA GLU A 5 -11.72 3.81 5.94
C GLU A 5 -11.57 3.80 7.46
N LEU A 6 -10.63 4.57 7.97
CA LEU A 6 -10.31 4.64 9.39
C LEU A 6 -10.42 6.08 9.88
N LEU A 7 -11.00 6.23 11.05
CA LEU A 7 -11.01 7.48 11.80
C LEU A 7 -9.86 7.48 12.82
N PRO A 8 -9.33 8.63 13.23
CA PRO A 8 -8.23 8.70 14.21
C PRO A 8 -8.49 7.90 15.50
N ALA A 9 -9.74 7.87 15.98
CA ALA A 9 -10.11 7.10 17.17
C ALA A 9 -10.02 5.58 17.00
N MET A 10 -9.92 5.09 15.77
CA MET A 10 -9.77 3.66 15.45
C MET A 10 -8.30 3.25 15.31
N ILE A 11 -7.37 4.21 15.37
CA ILE A 11 -5.95 3.98 15.16
C ILE A 11 -5.25 3.93 16.51
N SER A 12 -4.56 2.82 16.77
CA SER A 12 -3.75 2.65 17.99
C SER A 12 -2.58 3.65 18.02
N PRO A 13 -2.09 4.04 19.20
CA PRO A 13 -0.88 4.86 19.30
C PRO A 13 0.32 4.18 18.65
N ALA A 14 1.15 4.96 17.94
CA ALA A 14 2.38 4.46 17.34
C ALA A 14 3.40 4.01 18.40
N ASN A 15 4.10 2.92 18.13
CA ASN A 15 5.20 2.47 18.97
C ASN A 15 6.47 3.24 18.62
N ARG A 16 7.21 3.69 19.63
CA ARG A 16 8.47 4.45 19.46
C ARG A 16 9.62 3.64 18.85
N ALA A 17 9.54 2.31 18.91
CA ALA A 17 10.53 1.43 18.30
C ALA A 17 10.31 1.23 16.79
N ASP A 18 9.16 1.63 16.28
CA ASP A 18 8.81 1.52 14.86
C ASP A 18 9.20 2.81 14.12
N ALA A 19 9.44 2.69 12.82
CA ALA A 19 9.87 3.83 11.99
C ALA A 19 9.09 3.91 10.67
N LEU A 20 8.84 5.16 10.26
CA LEU A 20 8.33 5.54 8.95
C LEU A 20 9.30 6.55 8.34
N GLU A 21 10.02 6.15 7.31
CA GLU A 21 11.05 6.96 6.66
C GLU A 21 10.69 7.21 5.20
N GLN A 22 10.79 8.47 4.77
CA GLN A 22 10.60 8.80 3.36
C GLN A 22 11.70 8.16 2.52
N THR A 23 11.34 7.59 1.37
CA THR A 23 12.28 6.82 0.56
C THR A 23 12.20 7.18 -0.93
N GLY A 24 13.24 6.81 -1.68
CA GLY A 24 13.27 6.94 -3.14
C GLY A 24 12.56 5.78 -3.85
N ALA A 25 12.25 6.01 -5.13
CA ALA A 25 11.50 5.05 -5.96
C ALA A 25 12.14 3.67 -6.04
N ALA A 26 13.46 3.59 -6.25
CA ALA A 26 14.16 2.30 -6.37
C ALA A 26 14.12 1.48 -5.08
N VAL A 27 14.26 2.13 -3.91
CA VAL A 27 14.16 1.44 -2.61
C VAL A 27 12.74 0.99 -2.35
N TYR A 28 11.76 1.86 -2.58
CA TYR A 28 10.34 1.54 -2.48
C TYR A 28 9.98 0.32 -3.35
N ASN A 29 10.35 0.36 -4.64
CA ASN A 29 10.03 -0.69 -5.59
C ASN A 29 10.66 -2.04 -5.21
N ARG A 30 11.89 -2.04 -4.71
CA ARG A 30 12.55 -3.25 -4.19
C ARG A 30 11.79 -3.85 -3.01
N ILE A 31 11.36 -3.02 -2.04
CA ILE A 31 10.57 -3.49 -0.89
C ILE A 31 9.23 -4.03 -1.37
N ARG A 32 8.57 -3.29 -2.27
CA ARG A 32 7.30 -3.68 -2.89
C ARG A 32 7.38 -5.06 -3.55
N GLU A 33 8.41 -5.28 -4.37
CA GLU A 33 8.61 -6.55 -5.05
C GLU A 33 8.85 -7.71 -4.06
N ALA A 34 9.60 -7.47 -2.98
CA ALA A 34 9.82 -8.47 -1.93
C ALA A 34 8.52 -8.80 -1.18
N GLN A 35 7.72 -7.80 -0.80
CA GLN A 35 6.46 -8.00 -0.10
C GLN A 35 5.40 -8.73 -0.96
N LEU A 36 5.48 -8.64 -2.27
CA LEU A 36 4.55 -9.28 -3.22
C LEU A 36 5.12 -10.56 -3.84
N GLU A 37 6.24 -11.07 -3.34
CA GLU A 37 6.84 -12.30 -3.84
C GLU A 37 5.88 -13.49 -3.70
N GLY A 38 5.92 -14.41 -4.68
CA GLY A 38 5.05 -15.59 -4.71
C GLY A 38 3.64 -15.37 -5.28
N GLY A 39 3.21 -14.11 -5.45
CA GLY A 39 1.91 -13.75 -6.05
C GLY A 39 2.00 -13.24 -7.48
N SER A 40 0.89 -13.27 -8.21
CA SER A 40 0.75 -12.55 -9.47
C SER A 40 0.57 -11.06 -9.21
N ARG A 41 1.40 -10.23 -9.81
CA ARG A 41 1.37 -8.78 -9.61
C ARG A 41 1.74 -7.99 -10.84
N VAL A 42 1.29 -6.76 -10.92
CA VAL A 42 1.81 -5.80 -11.89
C VAL A 42 3.17 -5.31 -11.40
N ARG A 43 4.19 -5.47 -12.24
CA ARG A 43 5.51 -4.91 -12.01
C ARG A 43 5.58 -3.52 -12.61
N TYR A 44 6.12 -2.59 -11.83
CA TYR A 44 6.36 -1.22 -12.28
C TYR A 44 7.87 -0.99 -12.44
N SER A 45 8.23 -0.21 -13.46
CA SER A 45 9.61 0.30 -13.56
C SER A 45 9.86 1.36 -12.49
N ASP A 46 11.11 1.59 -12.16
CA ASP A 46 11.48 2.65 -11.19
C ASP A 46 11.03 4.04 -11.69
N ASP A 47 10.98 4.28 -13.00
CA ASP A 47 10.48 5.53 -13.58
C ASP A 47 8.99 5.74 -13.29
N LEU A 48 8.17 4.68 -13.36
CA LEU A 48 6.75 4.76 -13.00
C LEU A 48 6.56 4.98 -11.50
N ILE A 49 7.41 4.37 -10.67
CA ILE A 49 7.40 4.63 -9.23
C ILE A 49 7.88 6.05 -8.93
N GLU A 50 8.87 6.58 -9.65
CA GLU A 50 9.29 7.99 -9.50
C GLU A 50 8.18 8.95 -9.89
N TYR A 51 7.42 8.65 -10.94
CA TYR A 51 6.21 9.42 -11.29
C TYR A 51 5.18 9.40 -10.15
N GLN A 52 4.90 8.22 -9.58
CA GLN A 52 3.99 8.08 -8.43
C GLN A 52 4.51 8.87 -7.21
N LYS A 53 5.83 8.84 -6.97
CA LYS A 53 6.46 9.63 -5.92
C LYS A 53 6.22 11.13 -6.12
N GLY A 54 6.41 11.62 -7.36
CA GLY A 54 6.14 13.02 -7.70
C GLY A 54 4.70 13.44 -7.43
N LEU A 55 3.71 12.60 -7.75
CA LEU A 55 2.30 12.85 -7.42
C LEU A 55 2.07 12.92 -5.91
N ALA A 56 2.64 12.00 -5.16
CA ALA A 56 2.53 11.97 -3.71
C ALA A 56 3.16 13.21 -3.06
N GLU A 57 4.33 13.63 -3.53
CA GLU A 57 5.03 14.82 -3.03
C GLU A 57 4.26 16.13 -3.36
N LEU A 58 3.64 16.22 -4.53
CA LEU A 58 2.75 17.34 -4.88
C LEU A 58 1.55 17.44 -3.94
N SER A 59 1.07 16.32 -3.40
CA SER A 59 0.00 16.32 -2.41
C SER A 59 0.46 16.67 -0.99
N GLY A 60 1.77 16.73 -0.75
CA GLY A 60 2.37 16.98 0.58
C GLY A 60 2.72 15.70 1.36
N ALA A 61 2.74 14.54 0.70
CA ALA A 61 3.10 13.25 1.31
C ALA A 61 4.28 12.58 0.57
N GLY A 62 4.26 11.28 0.28
CA GLY A 62 5.38 10.63 -0.41
C GLY A 62 5.36 9.11 -0.38
N LEU A 63 6.50 8.52 -0.76
CA LEU A 63 6.77 7.11 -0.61
C LEU A 63 7.55 6.86 0.67
N TYR A 64 7.19 5.79 1.38
CA TYR A 64 7.75 5.48 2.68
C TYR A 64 8.22 4.03 2.76
N GLN A 65 9.36 3.86 3.42
CA GLN A 65 9.77 2.60 4.02
C GLN A 65 9.20 2.53 5.44
N ILE A 66 8.71 1.37 5.83
CA ILE A 66 8.15 1.09 7.15
C ILE A 66 9.02 0.03 7.81
N SER A 67 9.34 0.23 9.08
CA SER A 67 10.05 -0.76 9.90
C SER A 67 9.25 -1.03 11.17
N VAL A 68 8.78 -2.26 11.33
CA VAL A 68 8.00 -2.73 12.49
C VAL A 68 8.55 -4.07 12.93
N GLU A 69 9.06 -4.15 14.16
CA GLU A 69 9.61 -5.40 14.75
C GLU A 69 10.63 -6.13 13.87
N GLY A 70 11.43 -5.37 13.11
CA GLY A 70 12.45 -5.93 12.22
C GLY A 70 11.92 -6.31 10.83
N GLU A 71 10.62 -6.27 10.59
CA GLU A 71 10.05 -6.40 9.26
C GLU A 71 10.09 -5.06 8.53
N THR A 72 10.37 -5.12 7.23
CA THR A 72 10.40 -3.96 6.35
C THR A 72 9.24 -4.01 5.38
N GLY A 73 8.39 -2.99 5.41
CA GLY A 73 7.30 -2.77 4.48
C GLY A 73 7.42 -1.45 3.73
N CYS A 74 6.42 -1.11 2.92
CA CYS A 74 6.35 0.17 2.25
C CYS A 74 4.92 0.72 2.16
N ALA A 75 4.81 2.04 2.01
CA ALA A 75 3.55 2.72 1.76
C ALA A 75 3.71 3.87 0.75
N ALA A 76 2.71 4.03 -0.13
CA ALA A 76 2.53 5.20 -0.95
C ALA A 76 1.38 6.03 -0.39
N VAL A 77 1.67 7.24 0.05
CA VAL A 77 0.73 8.10 0.78
C VAL A 77 0.49 9.40 0.04
N GLU A 78 -0.75 9.83 -0.06
CA GLU A 78 -1.18 11.09 -0.67
C GLU A 78 -2.26 11.76 0.18
N TYR A 79 -2.29 13.10 0.17
CA TYR A 79 -3.47 13.83 0.64
C TYR A 79 -4.49 13.92 -0.50
N VAL A 80 -5.69 13.43 -0.26
CA VAL A 80 -6.82 13.57 -1.20
C VAL A 80 -7.45 14.94 -1.07
N ASP A 81 -7.55 15.40 0.15
CA ASP A 81 -8.01 16.73 0.53
C ASP A 81 -7.37 17.13 1.88
N ARG A 82 -7.78 18.30 2.41
CA ARG A 82 -7.22 18.85 3.65
C ARG A 82 -7.40 17.94 4.88
N ASP A 83 -8.46 17.14 4.88
CA ASP A 83 -8.88 16.33 6.03
C ASP A 83 -8.72 14.81 5.79
N SER A 84 -8.27 14.41 4.60
CA SER A 84 -8.26 12.99 4.18
C SER A 84 -6.91 12.57 3.59
N VAL A 85 -6.37 11.50 4.12
CA VAL A 85 -5.15 10.84 3.63
C VAL A 85 -5.52 9.53 2.95
N LEU A 86 -4.96 9.28 1.78
CA LEU A 86 -5.03 8.04 1.05
C LEU A 86 -3.67 7.33 1.10
N CYS A 87 -3.62 6.19 1.77
CA CYS A 87 -2.56 5.23 1.57
C CYS A 87 -2.92 4.36 0.36
N LYS A 88 -2.42 4.76 -0.82
CA LYS A 88 -2.69 4.09 -2.10
C LYS A 88 -2.24 2.64 -2.11
N GLU A 89 -1.17 2.37 -1.40
CA GLU A 89 -0.60 1.03 -1.24
C GLU A 89 0.03 0.93 0.14
N LEU A 90 -0.35 -0.08 0.92
CA LEU A 90 0.30 -0.46 2.17
C LEU A 90 0.71 -1.92 2.05
N LEU A 91 2.01 -2.16 2.06
CA LEU A 91 2.62 -3.49 1.94
C LEU A 91 3.54 -3.75 3.13
N ILE A 92 3.01 -4.44 4.09
CA ILE A 92 3.69 -5.04 5.25
C ILE A 92 2.81 -6.21 5.70
N SER A 93 3.38 -7.19 6.39
CA SER A 93 2.57 -8.35 6.82
C SER A 93 1.30 -7.95 7.58
N PRO A 94 0.22 -8.71 7.46
CA PRO A 94 -1.04 -8.43 8.14
C PRO A 94 -0.90 -8.18 9.65
N ALA A 95 0.04 -8.86 10.30
CA ALA A 95 0.29 -8.72 11.73
C ALA A 95 0.77 -7.32 12.14
N HIS A 96 1.37 -6.57 11.22
CA HIS A 96 1.97 -5.26 11.47
C HIS A 96 1.23 -4.08 10.84
N MET A 97 0.11 -4.33 10.13
CA MET A 97 -0.63 -3.29 9.43
C MET A 97 -1.17 -2.19 10.37
N GLU A 98 -1.71 -2.55 11.52
CA GLU A 98 -2.23 -1.57 12.48
C GLU A 98 -1.13 -0.60 12.96
N ARG A 99 0.06 -1.13 13.23
CA ARG A 99 1.21 -0.33 13.65
C ARG A 99 1.73 0.56 12.51
N ALA A 100 1.74 0.04 11.28
CA ALA A 100 2.10 0.82 10.09
C ALA A 100 1.12 1.99 9.87
N VAL A 101 -0.18 1.76 10.02
CA VAL A 101 -1.20 2.82 9.93
C VAL A 101 -1.01 3.85 11.04
N ALA A 102 -0.66 3.42 12.25
CA ALA A 102 -0.37 4.33 13.37
C ALA A 102 0.80 5.28 13.05
N LEU A 103 1.87 4.76 12.43
CA LEU A 103 3.01 5.57 11.98
C LEU A 103 2.61 6.58 10.90
N ILE A 104 1.79 6.14 9.93
CA ILE A 104 1.27 7.03 8.88
C ILE A 104 0.43 8.14 9.50
N ALA A 105 -0.43 7.83 10.47
CA ALA A 105 -1.29 8.80 11.14
C ALA A 105 -0.51 9.83 11.97
N VAL A 106 0.58 9.42 12.61
CA VAL A 106 1.49 10.34 13.31
C VAL A 106 2.20 11.29 12.33
N ARG A 107 2.65 10.77 11.19
CA ARG A 107 3.37 11.55 10.17
C ARG A 107 2.45 12.48 9.39
N HIS A 108 1.22 12.02 9.11
CA HIS A 108 0.21 12.69 8.30
C HIS A 108 -1.11 12.81 9.07
N PRO A 109 -1.23 13.75 10.03
CA PRO A 109 -2.46 13.94 10.78
C PRO A 109 -3.62 14.31 9.88
N ALA A 110 -4.74 13.57 9.96
CA ALA A 110 -5.94 13.79 9.18
C ALA A 110 -7.18 13.35 9.96
N ARG A 111 -8.37 13.69 9.45
CA ARG A 111 -9.64 13.26 10.04
C ARG A 111 -10.11 11.91 9.51
N ARG A 112 -9.61 11.51 8.32
CA ARG A 112 -9.95 10.22 7.67
C ARG A 112 -8.73 9.65 6.99
N TYR A 113 -8.62 8.34 7.07
CA TYR A 113 -7.57 7.57 6.41
C TYR A 113 -8.21 6.50 5.54
N HIS A 114 -7.91 6.54 4.25
CA HIS A 114 -8.28 5.50 3.31
C HIS A 114 -7.04 4.64 3.06
N VAL A 115 -7.15 3.34 3.33
CA VAL A 115 -6.01 2.42 3.20
C VAL A 115 -6.34 1.36 2.16
N ARG A 116 -5.42 1.10 1.24
CA ARG A 116 -5.51 0.03 0.24
C ARG A 116 -4.43 -1.00 0.48
N THR A 117 -4.82 -2.28 0.51
CA THR A 117 -3.92 -3.42 0.68
C THR A 117 -4.26 -4.51 -0.33
N PRO A 118 -3.40 -5.53 -0.54
CA PRO A 118 -3.77 -6.72 -1.30
C PRO A 118 -5.06 -7.35 -0.78
N ALA A 119 -5.90 -7.85 -1.69
CA ALA A 119 -7.22 -8.40 -1.34
C ALA A 119 -7.13 -9.63 -0.42
N CYS A 120 -6.07 -10.42 -0.59
CA CYS A 120 -5.80 -11.63 0.18
C CYS A 120 -5.22 -11.35 1.58
N TRP A 121 -4.83 -10.12 1.88
CA TRP A 121 -4.28 -9.78 3.19
C TRP A 121 -5.39 -9.33 4.14
N GLU A 122 -5.44 -10.00 5.28
CA GLU A 122 -6.33 -9.67 6.39
C GLU A 122 -5.45 -9.14 7.53
N GLY A 123 -5.66 -7.98 8.01
CA GLY A 123 -4.82 -7.40 9.06
C GLY A 123 -5.46 -6.17 9.68
N LEU A 124 -6.40 -5.55 8.96
CA LEU A 124 -7.16 -4.42 9.46
C LEU A 124 -8.65 -4.76 9.48
N PRO A 125 -9.33 -4.58 10.60
CA PRO A 125 -10.77 -4.85 10.71
C PRO A 125 -11.58 -3.86 9.88
N GLY A 126 -12.76 -4.27 9.42
CA GLY A 126 -13.71 -3.40 8.71
C GLY A 126 -13.41 -3.16 7.23
N GLY A 127 -12.39 -3.83 6.66
CA GLY A 127 -12.08 -3.72 5.25
C GLY A 127 -13.10 -4.43 4.35
N TYR A 128 -13.35 -3.86 3.17
CA TYR A 128 -14.16 -4.47 2.13
C TYR A 128 -13.38 -4.67 0.84
N LEU A 129 -13.78 -5.66 0.04
CA LEU A 129 -13.15 -5.92 -1.25
C LEU A 129 -13.79 -5.03 -2.32
N GLN A 130 -12.94 -4.39 -3.11
CA GLN A 130 -13.36 -3.61 -4.26
C GLN A 130 -12.60 -4.06 -5.51
N PRO A 131 -13.29 -4.30 -6.65
CA PRO A 131 -12.62 -4.44 -7.94
C PRO A 131 -11.76 -3.20 -8.20
N PHE A 132 -10.53 -3.42 -8.66
CA PHE A 132 -9.56 -2.33 -8.85
C PHE A 132 -9.08 -2.19 -10.29
N GLY A 133 -9.38 -3.18 -11.14
CA GLY A 133 -9.03 -3.16 -12.54
C GLY A 133 -9.62 -4.34 -13.28
N MET A 134 -9.42 -4.32 -14.57
CA MET A 134 -9.83 -5.40 -15.48
C MET A 134 -8.62 -5.96 -16.20
N VAL A 135 -8.61 -7.27 -16.40
CA VAL A 135 -7.59 -7.97 -17.20
C VAL A 135 -8.25 -8.50 -18.45
N LYS A 136 -7.67 -8.20 -19.61
CA LYS A 136 -8.03 -8.82 -20.88
C LYS A 136 -6.92 -9.77 -21.30
N TRP A 137 -7.26 -11.03 -21.46
CA TRP A 137 -6.32 -12.05 -21.89
C TRP A 137 -6.28 -12.17 -23.41
N TYR A 138 -5.08 -12.07 -23.97
CA TYR A 138 -4.80 -12.36 -25.38
C TYR A 138 -4.15 -13.74 -25.56
N ASN A 139 -3.74 -14.38 -24.46
CA ASN A 139 -3.14 -15.71 -24.42
C ASN A 139 -3.82 -16.52 -23.31
N ARG A 140 -4.48 -17.62 -23.70
CA ARG A 140 -5.22 -18.49 -22.77
C ARG A 140 -4.34 -19.24 -21.78
N ASP A 141 -3.08 -19.54 -22.16
CA ASP A 141 -2.16 -20.20 -21.24
C ASP A 141 -1.80 -19.29 -20.06
N LYS A 142 -1.67 -17.98 -20.33
CA LYS A 142 -1.45 -16.98 -19.27
C LYS A 142 -2.69 -16.78 -18.41
N GLU A 143 -3.88 -16.88 -18.97
CA GLU A 143 -5.14 -16.87 -18.22
C GLU A 143 -5.20 -18.05 -17.23
N ALA A 144 -4.87 -19.26 -17.70
CA ALA A 144 -4.84 -20.44 -16.86
C ALA A 144 -3.81 -20.33 -15.71
N LEU A 145 -2.63 -19.83 -16.01
CA LEU A 145 -1.60 -19.55 -14.99
C LEU A 145 -2.07 -18.52 -13.94
N TRP A 146 -2.75 -17.48 -14.39
CA TRP A 146 -3.32 -16.47 -13.49
C TRP A 146 -4.44 -17.05 -12.63
N ALA A 147 -5.33 -17.84 -13.22
CA ALA A 147 -6.44 -18.48 -12.50
C ALA A 147 -5.96 -19.47 -11.44
N ALA A 148 -4.80 -20.09 -11.64
CA ALA A 148 -4.15 -20.94 -10.66
C ALA A 148 -3.45 -20.17 -9.53
N CYS A 149 -3.28 -18.84 -9.67
CA CYS A 149 -2.62 -18.01 -8.66
C CYS A 149 -3.61 -17.59 -7.58
N THR A 150 -3.33 -17.97 -6.33
CA THR A 150 -4.18 -17.65 -5.18
C THR A 150 -4.15 -16.17 -4.79
N HIS A 151 -3.12 -15.44 -5.22
CA HIS A 151 -2.87 -14.07 -4.83
C HIS A 151 -2.55 -13.21 -6.05
N SER A 152 -3.47 -12.32 -6.40
CA SER A 152 -3.30 -11.38 -7.50
C SER A 152 -3.43 -9.94 -7.02
N TYR A 153 -2.47 -9.08 -7.39
CA TYR A 153 -2.45 -7.69 -6.98
C TYR A 153 -2.07 -6.75 -8.12
N MET A 154 -2.93 -5.79 -8.42
CA MET A 154 -2.61 -4.73 -9.39
C MET A 154 -1.80 -3.60 -8.77
N GLY A 155 -2.06 -3.27 -7.52
CA GLY A 155 -1.31 -2.27 -6.78
C GLY A 155 -1.67 -0.83 -7.11
N LEU A 156 -0.65 0.01 -7.15
CA LEU A 156 -0.76 1.45 -7.38
C LEU A 156 -1.63 1.77 -8.60
N GLY A 157 -2.82 2.31 -8.37
CA GLY A 157 -3.58 2.96 -9.44
C GLY A 157 -3.06 4.37 -9.66
N PHE A 158 -2.96 4.77 -10.89
CA PHE A 158 -2.60 6.14 -11.26
C PHE A 158 -3.87 7.00 -11.42
N ASP A 159 -4.81 6.85 -10.48
CA ASP A 159 -6.08 7.58 -10.37
C ASP A 159 -5.94 8.83 -9.50
#